data_6541f4ddd7db4ad998626864e10ca0e6
#
_entry.id   6541f4ddd7db4ad998626864e10ca0e6
#
_cell.length_a   1.000
_cell.length_b   1.000
_cell.length_c   1.000
_cell.angle_alpha   90.00
_cell.angle_beta   90.00
_cell.angle_gamma   90.00
#
_symmetry.space_group_name_H-M   'P 1'
#
loop_
_entity.id
_entity.type
_entity.pdbx_description
1 polymer ?
#
loop_
_entity_poly.entity_id
_entity_poly.type
_entity_poly.pdbx_seq_one_letter_code
_entity_poly.pdbx_strand_id
1 'polypeptide(L)'
;MVTLEILNSYRERNIIDLCAVTIDEGIAGYRAEGVEIAKAHAERLGIPHKVVTFKESFGIDLDEIMAYEKHRGSCTYCGVFRRWIINRAARDFGATKIATGHNLDDESEAILMNYLEGNTENMAKIGPKTESNSEMFTVKIKPLREIPEREIGLYALAKGLDIHLAGCPYAHESFRMEVGNIIKDLSKEHPTIRFSLLKGFDKIRLALREELTHDYDYDRCEICGEPSSNRLCRACTFLEELEHDNDRL
;
A
#
# COMPACT_ATOMS: atom_id res chain seq x y z
N MET A 1 -4.72 -4.61 -11.07
CA MET A 1 -5.38 -4.86 -12.36
C MET A 1 -6.82 -4.31 -12.36
N VAL A 2 -7.75 -4.86 -11.54
CA VAL A 2 -9.17 -4.44 -11.54
C VAL A 2 -9.37 -2.93 -11.29
N THR A 3 -8.65 -2.34 -10.34
CA THR A 3 -8.68 -0.88 -10.11
C THR A 3 -8.32 -0.10 -11.37
N LEU A 4 -7.30 -0.56 -12.11
CA LEU A 4 -6.86 0.10 -13.34
C LEU A 4 -7.92 -0.01 -14.45
N GLU A 5 -8.56 -1.18 -14.61
CA GLU A 5 -9.68 -1.37 -15.54
C GLU A 5 -10.86 -0.43 -15.25
N ILE A 6 -11.25 -0.36 -13.98
CA ILE A 6 -12.37 0.51 -13.58
C ILE A 6 -12.02 1.98 -13.84
N LEU A 7 -10.84 2.41 -13.45
CA LEU A 7 -10.41 3.79 -13.66
C LEU A 7 -10.22 4.13 -15.14
N ASN A 8 -9.80 3.16 -15.97
CA ASN A 8 -9.71 3.36 -17.40
C ASN A 8 -11.07 3.72 -18.03
N SER A 9 -12.17 3.17 -17.55
CA SER A 9 -13.50 3.54 -18.04
C SER A 9 -13.85 5.02 -17.81
N TYR A 10 -13.28 5.65 -16.79
CA TYR A 10 -13.41 7.09 -16.56
C TYR A 10 -12.46 7.88 -17.45
N ARG A 11 -11.26 7.38 -17.72
CA ARG A 11 -10.33 7.98 -18.68
C ARG A 11 -10.92 7.99 -20.12
N GLU A 12 -11.51 6.88 -20.55
CA GLU A 12 -12.17 6.77 -21.87
C GLU A 12 -13.33 7.77 -22.04
N ARG A 13 -13.92 8.17 -20.93
CA ARG A 13 -14.96 9.20 -20.87
C ARG A 13 -14.41 10.63 -20.72
N ASN A 14 -13.09 10.80 -20.75
CA ASN A 14 -12.39 12.07 -20.53
C ASN A 14 -12.70 12.76 -19.18
N ILE A 15 -12.94 11.95 -18.13
CA ILE A 15 -13.22 12.47 -16.78
C ILE A 15 -11.92 12.61 -15.98
N ILE A 16 -10.93 11.74 -16.23
CA ILE A 16 -9.64 11.74 -15.56
C ILE A 16 -8.51 11.46 -16.57
N ASP A 17 -7.32 11.95 -16.26
CA ASP A 17 -6.07 11.44 -16.79
C ASP A 17 -5.57 10.29 -15.92
N LEU A 18 -4.97 9.27 -16.52
CA LEU A 18 -4.58 8.06 -15.81
C LEU A 18 -3.17 7.63 -16.20
N CYS A 19 -2.35 7.36 -15.19
CA CYS A 19 -1.06 6.70 -15.33
C CYS A 19 -0.95 5.57 -14.29
N ALA A 20 -0.06 4.62 -14.52
CA ALA A 20 0.15 3.48 -13.63
C ALA A 20 1.60 3.42 -13.14
N VAL A 21 1.77 2.99 -11.90
CA VAL A 21 3.07 2.72 -11.29
C VAL A 21 3.06 1.32 -10.72
N THR A 22 4.06 0.52 -11.07
CA THR A 22 4.33 -0.77 -10.45
C THR A 22 5.65 -0.67 -9.68
N ILE A 23 5.65 -1.18 -8.45
CA ILE A 23 6.84 -1.24 -7.62
C ILE A 23 7.38 -2.66 -7.67
N ASP A 24 8.67 -2.77 -7.92
CA ASP A 24 9.40 -4.02 -7.82
C ASP A 24 10.28 -3.99 -6.58
N GLU A 25 9.94 -4.83 -5.62
CA GLU A 25 10.64 -4.94 -4.34
C GLU A 25 11.91 -5.77 -4.42
N GLY A 26 12.15 -6.46 -5.56
CA GLY A 26 13.30 -7.35 -5.75
C GLY A 26 13.17 -8.68 -5.01
N ILE A 27 11.92 -9.23 -4.92
CA ILE A 27 11.68 -10.55 -4.32
C ILE A 27 11.81 -11.61 -5.40
N ALA A 28 12.87 -12.44 -5.29
CA ALA A 28 13.17 -13.48 -6.26
C ALA A 28 12.05 -14.53 -6.37
N GLY A 29 11.77 -14.98 -7.59
CA GLY A 29 10.75 -16.00 -7.85
C GLY A 29 9.31 -15.54 -7.64
N TYR A 30 9.08 -14.29 -7.24
CA TYR A 30 7.74 -13.77 -6.94
C TYR A 30 7.39 -12.54 -7.78
N ARG A 31 8.26 -11.52 -7.78
CA ARG A 31 7.83 -10.19 -8.25
C ARG A 31 7.85 -10.02 -9.76
N ALA A 32 8.78 -10.66 -10.45
CA ALA A 32 9.00 -10.49 -11.89
C ALA A 32 7.74 -10.78 -12.72
N GLU A 33 7.03 -11.89 -12.45
CA GLU A 33 5.78 -12.24 -13.14
C GLU A 33 4.71 -11.16 -12.96
N GLY A 34 4.50 -10.68 -11.73
CA GLY A 34 3.53 -9.62 -11.45
C GLY A 34 3.86 -8.30 -12.14
N VAL A 35 5.14 -7.98 -12.32
CA VAL A 35 5.60 -6.80 -13.07
C VAL A 35 5.29 -6.95 -14.55
N GLU A 36 5.56 -8.09 -15.17
CA GLU A 36 5.27 -8.33 -16.60
C GLU A 36 3.77 -8.32 -16.89
N ILE A 37 2.96 -8.93 -16.02
CA ILE A 37 1.50 -8.86 -16.13
C ILE A 37 1.02 -7.39 -16.04
N ALA A 38 1.58 -6.61 -15.12
CA ALA A 38 1.21 -5.19 -14.98
C ALA A 38 1.59 -4.36 -16.20
N LYS A 39 2.78 -4.59 -16.78
CA LYS A 39 3.23 -3.95 -18.03
C LYS A 39 2.30 -4.26 -19.19
N ALA A 40 2.07 -5.54 -19.45
CA ALA A 40 1.20 -6.00 -20.54
C ALA A 40 -0.23 -5.43 -20.41
N HIS A 41 -0.73 -5.35 -19.17
CA HIS A 41 -2.06 -4.80 -18.92
C HIS A 41 -2.13 -3.29 -19.18
N ALA A 42 -1.15 -2.52 -18.72
CA ALA A 42 -1.09 -1.08 -18.97
C ALA A 42 -0.92 -0.77 -20.46
N GLU A 43 -0.08 -1.54 -21.18
CA GLU A 43 0.13 -1.44 -22.61
C GLU A 43 -1.17 -1.73 -23.38
N ARG A 44 -1.88 -2.81 -23.04
CA ARG A 44 -3.19 -3.15 -23.65
C ARG A 44 -4.20 -2.03 -23.51
N LEU A 45 -4.19 -1.31 -22.40
CA LEU A 45 -5.08 -0.17 -22.15
C LEU A 45 -4.55 1.15 -22.71
N GLY A 46 -3.32 1.20 -23.23
CA GLY A 46 -2.67 2.43 -23.69
C GLY A 46 -2.48 3.44 -22.53
N ILE A 47 -2.14 2.96 -21.34
CA ILE A 47 -1.93 3.78 -20.15
C ILE A 47 -0.43 3.96 -19.91
N PRO A 48 0.08 5.21 -19.74
CA PRO A 48 1.45 5.44 -19.34
C PRO A 48 1.79 4.67 -18.08
N HIS A 49 2.86 3.85 -18.13
CA HIS A 49 3.24 2.98 -17.03
C HIS A 49 4.71 3.13 -16.69
N LYS A 50 5.02 3.22 -15.40
CA LYS A 50 6.39 3.24 -14.87
C LYS A 50 6.57 2.09 -13.90
N VAL A 51 7.63 1.31 -14.08
CA VAL A 51 8.11 0.38 -13.05
C VAL A 51 9.21 1.09 -12.27
N VAL A 52 9.17 1.00 -10.95
CA VAL A 52 10.20 1.56 -10.07
C VAL A 52 10.64 0.46 -9.12
N THR A 53 11.95 0.19 -9.08
CA THR A 53 12.52 -0.86 -8.24
C THR A 53 13.04 -0.29 -6.92
N PHE A 54 13.09 -1.14 -5.89
CA PHE A 54 13.79 -0.80 -4.64
C PHE A 54 15.28 -0.58 -4.90
N LYS A 55 15.88 -1.42 -5.76
CA LYS A 55 17.29 -1.33 -6.11
C LYS A 55 17.68 0.02 -6.72
N GLU A 56 16.87 0.53 -7.66
CA GLU A 56 17.09 1.85 -8.27
C GLU A 56 16.86 3.00 -7.28
N SER A 57 15.89 2.85 -6.36
CA SER A 57 15.49 3.92 -5.45
C SER A 57 16.37 4.02 -4.20
N PHE A 58 16.89 2.89 -3.72
CA PHE A 58 17.54 2.77 -2.42
C PHE A 58 18.90 2.08 -2.46
N GLY A 59 19.34 1.57 -3.62
CA GLY A 59 20.60 0.80 -3.76
C GLY A 59 20.52 -0.63 -3.25
N ILE A 60 19.41 -1.02 -2.64
CA ILE A 60 19.19 -2.34 -2.02
C ILE A 60 17.79 -2.84 -2.32
N ASP A 61 17.59 -4.14 -2.50
CA ASP A 61 16.29 -4.77 -2.65
C ASP A 61 15.84 -5.47 -1.36
N LEU A 62 14.60 -6.01 -1.37
CA LEU A 62 14.03 -6.59 -0.16
C LEU A 62 14.73 -7.89 0.24
N ASP A 63 15.11 -8.74 -0.73
CA ASP A 63 15.82 -9.99 -0.43
C ASP A 63 17.19 -9.71 0.17
N GLU A 64 17.89 -8.69 -0.32
CA GLU A 64 19.18 -8.25 0.25
C GLU A 64 18.99 -7.74 1.69
N ILE A 65 17.92 -6.95 1.96
CA ILE A 65 17.62 -6.48 3.33
C ILE A 65 17.37 -7.66 4.27
N MET A 66 16.64 -8.67 3.80
CA MET A 66 16.30 -9.83 4.62
C MET A 66 17.49 -10.77 4.86
N ALA A 67 18.60 -10.59 4.12
CA ALA A 67 19.85 -11.32 4.36
C ALA A 67 20.66 -10.76 5.55
N TYR A 68 20.35 -9.56 6.05
CA TYR A 68 21.02 -9.03 7.25
C TYR A 68 20.56 -9.80 8.50
N GLU A 69 21.48 -10.02 9.45
CA GLU A 69 21.16 -10.73 10.71
C GLU A 69 20.14 -10.00 11.57
N LYS A 70 20.18 -8.66 11.56
CA LYS A 70 19.27 -7.80 12.32
C LYS A 70 18.40 -7.00 11.36
N HIS A 71 17.13 -7.24 11.38
CA HIS A 71 16.14 -6.51 10.59
C HIS A 71 14.81 -6.36 11.32
N ARG A 72 13.99 -5.40 10.87
CA ARG A 72 12.67 -5.08 11.47
C ARG A 72 11.52 -5.93 10.91
N GLY A 73 11.81 -6.97 10.16
CA GLY A 73 10.83 -7.76 9.41
C GLY A 73 10.47 -7.15 8.05
N SER A 74 10.28 -8.03 7.08
CA SER A 74 10.08 -7.71 5.65
C SER A 74 8.96 -6.71 5.39
N CYS A 75 7.79 -6.92 6.01
CA CYS A 75 6.61 -6.06 5.81
C CYS A 75 6.83 -4.63 6.28
N THR A 76 7.69 -4.41 7.27
CA THR A 76 8.01 -3.06 7.79
C THR A 76 8.79 -2.26 6.75
N TYR A 77 9.87 -2.83 6.21
CA TYR A 77 10.65 -2.20 5.15
C TYR A 77 9.83 -2.01 3.88
N CYS A 78 9.19 -3.08 3.41
CA CYS A 78 8.35 -3.07 2.23
C CYS A 78 7.28 -1.97 2.31
N GLY A 79 6.59 -1.86 3.43
CA GLY A 79 5.55 -0.86 3.63
C GLY A 79 6.08 0.58 3.61
N VAL A 80 7.25 0.85 4.19
CA VAL A 80 7.86 2.19 4.22
C VAL A 80 8.37 2.56 2.83
N PHE A 81 9.15 1.69 2.19
CA PHE A 81 9.77 1.96 0.89
C PHE A 81 8.72 2.08 -0.22
N ARG A 82 7.68 1.24 -0.24
CA ARG A 82 6.57 1.39 -1.19
C ARG A 82 5.84 2.72 -1.03
N ARG A 83 5.58 3.15 0.20
CA ARG A 83 4.93 4.46 0.44
C ARG A 83 5.78 5.62 -0.06
N TRP A 84 7.09 5.54 0.14
CA TRP A 84 8.04 6.54 -0.34
C TRP A 84 8.03 6.59 -1.88
N ILE A 85 8.19 5.44 -2.56
CA ILE A 85 8.20 5.34 -4.03
C ILE A 85 6.89 5.85 -4.63
N ILE A 86 5.74 5.39 -4.12
CA ILE A 86 4.42 5.78 -4.64
C ILE A 86 4.22 7.29 -4.54
N ASN A 87 4.61 7.90 -3.41
CA ASN A 87 4.42 9.32 -3.20
C ASN A 87 5.32 10.13 -4.14
N ARG A 88 6.58 9.72 -4.33
CA ARG A 88 7.52 10.34 -5.26
C ARG A 88 7.05 10.20 -6.71
N ALA A 89 6.71 9.00 -7.13
CA ALA A 89 6.23 8.75 -8.48
C ALA A 89 4.95 9.52 -8.81
N ALA A 90 4.04 9.69 -7.84
CA ALA A 90 2.83 10.49 -8.03
C ALA A 90 3.17 11.97 -8.30
N ARG A 91 4.14 12.53 -7.60
CA ARG A 91 4.62 13.90 -7.87
C ARG A 91 5.31 14.01 -9.22
N ASP A 92 6.15 13.04 -9.58
CA ASP A 92 6.84 12.99 -10.88
C ASP A 92 5.84 12.99 -12.06
N PHE A 93 4.70 12.31 -11.89
CA PHE A 93 3.60 12.32 -12.85
C PHE A 93 2.67 13.55 -12.76
N GLY A 94 2.86 14.43 -11.78
CA GLY A 94 1.92 15.53 -11.52
C GLY A 94 0.54 15.04 -11.08
N ALA A 95 0.45 13.84 -10.50
CA ALA A 95 -0.82 13.23 -10.13
C ALA A 95 -1.47 13.95 -8.93
N THR A 96 -2.75 14.26 -9.05
CA THR A 96 -3.54 14.86 -7.97
C THR A 96 -4.04 13.82 -6.96
N LYS A 97 -4.12 12.54 -7.37
CA LYS A 97 -4.57 11.43 -6.53
C LYS A 97 -3.80 10.16 -6.85
N ILE A 98 -3.63 9.33 -5.83
CA ILE A 98 -3.11 7.97 -5.96
C ILE A 98 -4.26 7.01 -5.68
N ALA A 99 -4.65 6.19 -6.66
CA ALA A 99 -5.62 5.12 -6.44
C ALA A 99 -4.90 3.82 -6.07
N THR A 100 -5.34 3.17 -5.01
CA THR A 100 -4.81 1.88 -4.57
C THR A 100 -5.89 0.80 -4.63
N GLY A 101 -5.48 -0.44 -4.86
CA GLY A 101 -6.40 -1.59 -4.96
C GLY A 101 -6.88 -2.15 -3.62
N HIS A 102 -6.71 -1.43 -2.51
CA HIS A 102 -7.20 -1.90 -1.22
C HIS A 102 -8.71 -2.14 -1.25
N ASN A 103 -9.12 -3.29 -0.75
CA ASN A 103 -10.47 -3.81 -0.79
C ASN A 103 -11.09 -3.94 0.61
N LEU A 104 -12.27 -4.55 0.72
CA LEU A 104 -12.98 -4.72 1.98
C LEU A 104 -12.23 -5.63 2.96
N ASP A 105 -11.55 -6.65 2.45
CA ASP A 105 -10.75 -7.59 3.25
C ASP A 105 -9.55 -6.84 3.85
N ASP A 106 -8.80 -6.07 3.06
CA ASP A 106 -7.69 -5.23 3.51
C ASP A 106 -8.11 -4.21 4.59
N GLU A 107 -9.27 -3.58 4.41
CA GLU A 107 -9.76 -2.57 5.36
C GLU A 107 -10.18 -3.21 6.69
N SER A 108 -10.91 -4.33 6.64
CA SER A 108 -11.34 -5.03 7.85
C SER A 108 -10.14 -5.60 8.62
N GLU A 109 -9.13 -6.13 7.93
CA GLU A 109 -7.87 -6.54 8.53
C GLU A 109 -7.14 -5.36 9.18
N ALA A 110 -7.00 -4.25 8.47
CA ALA A 110 -6.31 -3.07 8.99
C ALA A 110 -7.01 -2.50 10.23
N ILE A 111 -8.34 -2.47 10.25
CA ILE A 111 -9.13 -2.01 11.41
C ILE A 111 -8.87 -2.93 12.61
N LEU A 112 -9.01 -4.24 12.42
CA LEU A 112 -8.86 -5.20 13.50
C LEU A 112 -7.41 -5.26 14.02
N MET A 113 -6.41 -5.25 13.13
CA MET A 113 -4.99 -5.19 13.50
C MET A 113 -4.68 -4.01 14.41
N ASN A 114 -5.02 -2.79 13.95
CA ASN A 114 -4.71 -1.59 14.72
C ASN A 114 -5.45 -1.57 16.06
N TYR A 115 -6.65 -2.15 16.12
CA TYR A 115 -7.38 -2.28 17.38
C TYR A 115 -6.69 -3.25 18.36
N LEU A 116 -6.25 -4.42 17.87
CA LEU A 116 -5.55 -5.43 18.66
C LEU A 116 -4.17 -4.95 19.13
N GLU A 117 -3.50 -4.15 18.34
CA GLU A 117 -2.21 -3.54 18.69
C GLU A 117 -2.35 -2.28 19.56
N GLY A 118 -3.56 -1.80 19.82
CA GLY A 118 -3.80 -0.54 20.52
C GLY A 118 -3.32 0.70 19.72
N ASN A 119 -3.15 0.57 18.41
CA ASN A 119 -2.59 1.62 17.55
C ASN A 119 -3.69 2.56 17.03
N THR A 120 -4.23 3.36 17.96
CA THR A 120 -5.35 4.26 17.69
C THR A 120 -5.00 5.40 16.72
N GLU A 121 -3.74 5.86 16.72
CA GLU A 121 -3.27 6.88 15.77
C GLU A 121 -3.30 6.38 14.31
N ASN A 122 -2.90 5.13 14.08
CA ASN A 122 -3.01 4.54 12.75
C ASN A 122 -4.47 4.23 12.39
N MET A 123 -5.30 3.85 13.35
CA MET A 123 -6.75 3.72 13.14
C MET A 123 -7.35 5.04 12.63
N ALA A 124 -7.05 6.16 13.26
CA ALA A 124 -7.55 7.47 12.85
C ALA A 124 -7.23 7.84 11.38
N LYS A 125 -6.16 7.25 10.81
CA LYS A 125 -5.73 7.44 9.42
C LYS A 125 -6.42 6.51 8.42
N ILE A 126 -7.15 5.49 8.88
CA ILE A 126 -7.90 4.57 8.00
C ILE A 126 -9.13 5.29 7.42
N GLY A 127 -9.35 5.15 6.11
CA GLY A 127 -10.51 5.75 5.46
C GLY A 127 -10.51 5.59 3.94
N PRO A 128 -11.59 6.01 3.27
CA PRO A 128 -11.75 5.90 1.81
C PRO A 128 -10.74 6.77 1.06
N LYS A 129 -10.28 7.83 1.69
CA LYS A 129 -9.19 8.69 1.22
C LYS A 129 -8.27 9.02 2.38
N THR A 130 -6.97 9.22 2.08
CA THR A 130 -6.08 9.84 3.06
C THR A 130 -6.38 11.33 3.09
N GLU A 131 -6.44 11.86 4.29
CA GLU A 131 -6.56 13.27 4.49
C GLU A 131 -5.24 13.72 5.14
N SER A 132 -4.45 14.47 4.38
CA SER A 132 -3.23 15.10 4.87
C SER A 132 -3.44 16.60 4.83
N ASN A 133 -3.05 17.29 5.88
CA ASN A 133 -3.07 18.75 5.93
C ASN A 133 -1.85 19.34 5.21
N SER A 134 -0.96 18.50 4.69
CA SER A 134 0.25 18.92 3.96
C SER A 134 0.10 18.64 2.47
N GLU A 135 0.32 19.68 1.65
CA GLU A 135 0.39 19.59 0.19
C GLU A 135 1.57 18.73 -0.31
N MET A 136 2.50 18.36 0.56
CA MET A 136 3.63 17.51 0.22
C MET A 136 3.24 16.05 -0.04
N PHE A 137 2.04 15.63 0.37
CA PHE A 137 1.54 14.27 0.16
C PHE A 137 0.41 14.25 -0.85
N THR A 138 0.53 13.39 -1.84
CA THR A 138 -0.57 13.13 -2.77
C THR A 138 -1.69 12.33 -2.08
N VAL A 139 -2.91 12.81 -2.21
CA VAL A 139 -4.10 12.16 -1.63
C VAL A 139 -4.26 10.75 -2.18
N LYS A 140 -4.37 9.75 -1.30
CA LYS A 140 -4.66 8.36 -1.70
C LYS A 140 -6.16 8.11 -1.60
N ILE A 141 -6.68 7.38 -2.59
CA ILE A 141 -8.07 6.93 -2.63
C ILE A 141 -8.13 5.41 -2.78
N LYS A 142 -9.20 4.80 -2.31
CA LYS A 142 -9.41 3.35 -2.30
C LYS A 142 -10.73 3.02 -3.00
N PRO A 143 -10.76 2.97 -4.33
CA PRO A 143 -12.01 2.76 -5.08
C PRO A 143 -12.71 1.44 -4.78
N LEU A 144 -11.97 0.40 -4.37
CA LEU A 144 -12.48 -0.95 -4.10
C LEU A 144 -12.76 -1.20 -2.61
N ARG A 145 -12.69 -0.19 -1.75
CA ARG A 145 -12.74 -0.30 -0.30
C ARG A 145 -13.91 -1.11 0.26
N GLU A 146 -15.05 -1.07 -0.41
CA GLU A 146 -16.28 -1.75 0.02
C GLU A 146 -16.56 -3.04 -0.75
N ILE A 147 -15.64 -3.46 -1.62
CA ILE A 147 -15.79 -4.64 -2.46
C ILE A 147 -14.98 -5.80 -1.86
N PRO A 148 -15.59 -6.96 -1.57
CA PRO A 148 -14.88 -8.14 -1.12
C PRO A 148 -13.82 -8.62 -2.13
N GLU A 149 -12.67 -9.11 -1.65
CA GLU A 149 -11.60 -9.64 -2.50
C GLU A 149 -12.11 -10.70 -3.47
N ARG A 150 -13.01 -11.59 -3.00
CA ARG A 150 -13.64 -12.60 -3.82
C ARG A 150 -14.38 -12.04 -5.04
N GLU A 151 -15.10 -10.94 -4.87
CA GLU A 151 -15.84 -10.29 -5.98
C GLU A 151 -14.87 -9.66 -6.98
N ILE A 152 -13.78 -9.08 -6.50
CA ILE A 152 -12.71 -8.55 -7.34
C ILE A 152 -12.08 -9.66 -8.18
N GLY A 153 -11.81 -10.83 -7.56
CA GLY A 153 -11.31 -12.01 -8.26
C GLY A 153 -12.28 -12.52 -9.32
N LEU A 154 -13.57 -12.63 -9.00
CA LEU A 154 -14.60 -13.01 -9.97
C LEU A 154 -14.71 -12.03 -11.14
N TYR A 155 -14.64 -10.72 -10.86
CA TYR A 155 -14.63 -9.70 -11.90
C TYR A 155 -13.40 -9.86 -12.82
N ALA A 156 -12.23 -10.08 -12.25
CA ALA A 156 -11.00 -10.29 -13.02
C ALA A 156 -11.12 -11.50 -13.96
N LEU A 157 -11.62 -12.63 -13.43
CA LEU A 157 -11.87 -13.84 -14.22
C LEU A 157 -12.89 -13.63 -15.33
N ALA A 158 -14.02 -12.97 -15.02
CA ALA A 158 -15.06 -12.68 -16.01
C ALA A 158 -14.59 -11.74 -17.13
N LYS A 159 -13.62 -10.90 -16.85
CA LYS A 159 -12.99 -10.00 -17.82
C LYS A 159 -11.79 -10.63 -18.55
N GLY A 160 -11.40 -11.84 -18.20
CA GLY A 160 -10.22 -12.49 -18.76
C GLY A 160 -8.91 -11.74 -18.44
N LEU A 161 -8.82 -11.12 -17.27
CA LEU A 161 -7.61 -10.41 -16.87
C LEU A 161 -6.57 -11.40 -16.37
N ASP A 162 -5.35 -11.27 -16.85
CA ASP A 162 -4.21 -11.95 -16.25
C ASP A 162 -3.96 -11.37 -14.87
N ILE A 163 -3.85 -12.25 -13.87
CA ILE A 163 -3.62 -11.90 -12.48
C ILE A 163 -2.52 -12.77 -11.89
N HIS A 164 -1.64 -12.15 -11.13
CA HIS A 164 -0.63 -12.85 -10.36
C HIS A 164 -1.24 -13.38 -9.06
N LEU A 165 -1.31 -14.70 -8.92
CA LEU A 165 -1.97 -15.37 -7.80
C LEU A 165 -1.00 -15.83 -6.70
N ALA A 166 0.32 -15.79 -6.95
CA ALA A 166 1.29 -16.19 -5.97
C ALA A 166 1.27 -15.28 -4.74
N GLY A 167 1.36 -15.87 -3.55
CA GLY A 167 1.54 -15.13 -2.30
C GLY A 167 2.98 -14.67 -2.12
N CYS A 168 3.18 -13.54 -1.46
CA CYS A 168 4.51 -13.06 -1.10
C CYS A 168 5.21 -14.09 -0.19
N PRO A 169 6.46 -14.52 -0.49
CA PRO A 169 7.19 -15.48 0.35
C PRO A 169 7.35 -15.05 1.81
N TYR A 170 7.41 -13.75 2.06
CA TYR A 170 7.54 -13.18 3.41
C TYR A 170 6.19 -12.97 4.13
N ALA A 171 5.05 -13.26 3.51
CA ALA A 171 3.75 -12.98 4.10
C ALA A 171 3.48 -13.78 5.39
N HIS A 172 4.10 -14.96 5.54
CA HIS A 172 3.91 -15.85 6.69
C HIS A 172 4.38 -15.25 8.02
N GLU A 173 5.26 -14.25 7.99
CA GLU A 173 5.73 -13.52 9.18
C GLU A 173 4.79 -12.38 9.59
N SER A 174 3.74 -12.15 8.82
CA SER A 174 2.89 -10.97 8.96
C SER A 174 1.74 -11.21 9.93
N PHE A 175 1.64 -10.38 10.97
CA PHE A 175 0.46 -10.33 11.86
C PHE A 175 -0.85 -10.12 11.08
N ARG A 176 -0.79 -9.45 9.93
CA ARG A 176 -1.93 -9.33 9.01
C ARG A 176 -2.49 -10.67 8.58
N MET A 177 -1.63 -11.66 8.32
CA MET A 177 -2.09 -13.00 7.91
C MET A 177 -2.87 -13.69 9.04
N GLU A 178 -2.42 -13.56 10.28
CA GLU A 178 -3.13 -14.11 11.45
C GLU A 178 -4.51 -13.47 11.60
N VAL A 179 -4.57 -12.15 11.53
CA VAL A 179 -5.83 -11.38 11.60
C VAL A 179 -6.76 -11.73 10.44
N GLY A 180 -6.23 -11.87 9.22
CA GLY A 180 -6.99 -12.29 8.04
C GLY A 180 -7.62 -13.69 8.23
N ASN A 181 -6.88 -14.62 8.81
CA ASN A 181 -7.38 -15.96 9.14
C ASN A 181 -8.51 -15.90 10.19
N ILE A 182 -8.38 -15.08 11.23
CA ILE A 182 -9.43 -14.87 12.23
C ILE A 182 -10.71 -14.34 11.56
N ILE A 183 -10.60 -13.30 10.72
CA ILE A 183 -11.75 -12.74 10.01
C ILE A 183 -12.37 -13.77 9.05
N LYS A 184 -11.53 -14.56 8.36
CA LYS A 184 -11.98 -15.60 7.45
C LYS A 184 -12.76 -16.69 8.18
N ASP A 185 -12.29 -17.13 9.35
CA ASP A 185 -12.98 -18.13 10.16
C ASP A 185 -14.30 -17.60 10.71
N LEU A 186 -14.32 -16.38 11.24
CA LEU A 186 -15.55 -15.72 11.66
C LEU A 186 -16.55 -15.56 10.52
N SER A 187 -16.09 -15.35 9.29
CA SER A 187 -16.96 -15.18 8.12
C SER A 187 -17.73 -16.42 7.71
N LYS A 188 -17.32 -17.60 8.17
CA LYS A 188 -18.04 -18.87 7.92
C LYS A 188 -19.41 -18.87 8.61
N GLU A 189 -19.45 -18.36 9.84
CA GLU A 189 -20.68 -18.28 10.65
C GLU A 189 -21.36 -16.90 10.50
N HIS A 190 -20.58 -15.86 10.20
CA HIS A 190 -21.02 -14.48 10.11
C HIS A 190 -20.61 -13.83 8.78
N PRO A 191 -21.30 -14.14 7.65
CA PRO A 191 -20.87 -13.70 6.31
C PRO A 191 -20.72 -12.18 6.14
N THR A 192 -21.38 -11.39 6.97
CA THR A 192 -21.36 -9.91 6.90
C THR A 192 -20.29 -9.28 7.79
N ILE A 193 -19.43 -10.06 8.46
CA ILE A 193 -18.52 -9.56 9.49
C ILE A 193 -17.59 -8.45 8.98
N ARG A 194 -17.07 -8.58 7.73
CA ARG A 194 -16.20 -7.56 7.13
C ARG A 194 -16.92 -6.24 6.95
N PHE A 195 -18.16 -6.27 6.43
CA PHE A 195 -18.98 -5.08 6.31
C PHE A 195 -19.35 -4.46 7.65
N SER A 196 -19.56 -5.30 8.66
CA SER A 196 -19.88 -4.86 10.02
C SER A 196 -18.71 -4.14 10.65
N LEU A 197 -17.48 -4.68 10.50
CA LEU A 197 -16.24 -4.04 10.94
C LEU A 197 -16.06 -2.68 10.25
N LEU A 198 -16.15 -2.64 8.91
CA LEU A 198 -15.97 -1.42 8.15
C LEU A 198 -17.02 -0.35 8.50
N LYS A 199 -18.30 -0.70 8.47
CA LYS A 199 -19.40 0.24 8.76
C LYS A 199 -19.40 0.69 10.22
N GLY A 200 -19.07 -0.21 11.14
CA GLY A 200 -18.92 0.13 12.56
C GLY A 200 -17.80 1.14 12.77
N PHE A 201 -16.66 0.89 12.16
CA PHE A 201 -15.51 1.79 12.22
C PHE A 201 -15.82 3.16 11.58
N ASP A 202 -16.48 3.20 10.43
CA ASP A 202 -16.81 4.45 9.75
C ASP A 202 -17.68 5.39 10.59
N LYS A 203 -18.47 4.85 11.51
CA LYS A 203 -19.29 5.67 12.45
C LYS A 203 -18.45 6.40 13.49
N ILE A 204 -17.33 5.82 13.90
CA ILE A 204 -16.46 6.39 14.95
C ILE A 204 -15.22 7.09 14.39
N ARG A 205 -14.88 6.83 13.13
CA ARG A 205 -13.67 7.30 12.48
C ARG A 205 -13.44 8.81 12.58
N LEU A 206 -14.49 9.59 12.37
CA LEU A 206 -14.38 11.06 12.40
C LEU A 206 -14.04 11.56 13.80
N ALA A 207 -14.68 11.01 14.84
CA ALA A 207 -14.39 11.37 16.22
C ALA A 207 -12.96 10.95 16.64
N LEU A 208 -12.54 9.73 16.24
CA LEU A 208 -11.16 9.29 16.49
C LEU A 208 -10.15 10.22 15.82
N ARG A 209 -10.46 10.68 14.64
CA ARG A 209 -9.59 11.57 13.89
C ARG A 209 -9.51 12.95 14.53
N GLU A 210 -10.63 13.53 14.91
CA GLU A 210 -10.69 14.83 15.58
C GLU A 210 -9.82 14.84 16.86
N GLU A 211 -9.87 13.76 17.62
CA GLU A 211 -9.17 13.63 18.91
C GLU A 211 -7.68 13.27 18.75
N LEU A 212 -7.33 12.41 17.75
CA LEU A 212 -6.02 11.76 17.71
C LEU A 212 -5.11 12.25 16.56
N THR A 213 -5.63 13.01 15.59
CA THR A 213 -4.73 13.59 14.57
C THR A 213 -4.15 14.90 15.05
N HIS A 214 -2.86 14.89 15.31
CA HIS A 214 -2.09 16.11 15.48
C HIS A 214 -1.68 16.67 14.12
N ASP A 215 -1.72 17.97 13.97
CA ASP A 215 -1.09 18.64 12.83
C ASP A 215 0.42 18.48 12.99
N TYR A 216 0.99 17.63 12.15
CA TYR A 216 2.44 17.52 12.06
C TYR A 216 2.95 18.61 11.12
N ASP A 217 3.89 19.41 11.60
CA ASP A 217 4.71 20.22 10.73
C ASP A 217 5.65 19.28 9.94
N TYR A 218 5.38 19.16 8.65
CA TYR A 218 6.23 18.40 7.76
C TYR A 218 7.27 19.33 7.12
N ASP A 219 8.51 18.90 7.18
CA ASP A 219 9.63 19.50 6.48
C ASP A 219 10.21 18.52 5.45
N ARG A 220 11.30 18.83 4.84
CA ARG A 220 11.99 17.94 3.91
C ARG A 220 13.08 17.16 4.61
N CYS A 221 13.13 15.87 4.35
CA CYS A 221 14.22 15.00 4.79
C CYS A 221 15.56 15.53 4.29
N GLU A 222 16.54 15.68 5.18
CA GLU A 222 17.87 16.22 4.85
C GLU A 222 18.63 15.40 3.80
N ILE A 223 18.35 14.08 3.68
CA ILE A 223 19.03 13.20 2.72
C ILE A 223 18.30 13.20 1.37
N CYS A 224 16.99 12.87 1.35
CA CYS A 224 16.28 12.58 0.10
C CYS A 224 15.29 13.66 -0.34
N GLY A 225 15.02 14.67 0.50
CA GLY A 225 14.08 15.75 0.21
C GLY A 225 12.59 15.36 0.28
N GLU A 226 12.26 14.09 0.65
CA GLU A 226 10.88 13.66 0.83
C GLU A 226 10.28 14.24 2.12
N PRO A 227 8.93 14.37 2.19
CA PRO A 227 8.27 14.88 3.38
C PRO A 227 8.60 14.05 4.63
N SER A 228 8.90 14.74 5.72
CA SER A 228 9.20 14.12 7.02
C SER A 228 8.78 15.03 8.17
N SER A 229 8.28 14.45 9.25
CA SER A 229 8.07 15.13 10.53
C SER A 229 9.31 15.13 11.43
N ASN A 230 10.40 14.52 10.97
CA ASN A 230 11.69 14.46 11.65
C ASN A 230 12.80 14.88 10.69
N ARG A 231 14.02 15.04 11.22
CA ARG A 231 15.23 15.33 10.44
C ARG A 231 15.38 14.41 9.22
N LEU A 232 15.16 13.10 9.40
CA LEU A 232 15.16 12.10 8.34
C LEU A 232 13.78 11.48 8.18
N CYS A 233 13.42 11.19 6.93
CA CYS A 233 12.22 10.37 6.68
C CYS A 233 12.47 8.91 7.07
N ARG A 234 11.38 8.18 7.29
CA ARG A 234 11.44 6.79 7.75
C ARG A 234 12.27 5.89 6.83
N ALA A 235 12.25 6.14 5.51
CA ALA A 235 13.04 5.35 4.56
C ALA A 235 14.55 5.60 4.75
N CYS A 236 14.97 6.86 4.87
CA CYS A 236 16.37 7.19 5.10
C CYS A 236 16.86 6.70 6.48
N THR A 237 16.03 6.79 7.52
CA THR A 237 16.35 6.21 8.83
C THR A 237 16.62 4.70 8.74
N PHE A 238 15.78 3.98 7.99
CA PHE A 238 15.98 2.53 7.83
C PHE A 238 17.24 2.19 7.05
N LEU A 239 17.60 3.00 6.05
CA LEU A 239 18.85 2.79 5.30
C LEU A 239 20.08 3.04 6.17
N GLU A 240 20.09 4.13 6.98
CA GLU A 240 21.16 4.38 7.94
C GLU A 240 21.31 3.24 8.98
N GLU A 241 20.19 2.72 9.49
CA GLU A 241 20.23 1.58 10.42
C GLU A 241 20.87 0.34 9.80
N LEU A 242 20.55 0.03 8.51
CA LEU A 242 21.12 -1.10 7.79
C LEU A 242 22.61 -0.93 7.50
N GLU A 243 23.06 0.29 7.16
CA GLU A 243 24.49 0.59 6.94
C GLU A 243 25.29 0.41 8.23
N HIS A 244 24.79 0.95 9.35
CA HIS A 244 25.48 0.85 10.64
C HIS A 244 25.60 -0.59 11.17
N ASP A 245 24.64 -1.45 10.86
CA ASP A 245 24.70 -2.87 11.25
C ASP A 245 25.69 -3.65 10.35
N ASN A 246 25.89 -3.23 9.11
CA ASN A 246 26.85 -3.83 8.18
C ASN A 246 28.32 -3.48 8.53
N ASP A 247 28.58 -2.26 9.03
CA ASP A 247 29.92 -1.82 9.43
C ASP A 247 30.43 -2.47 10.74
N ARG A 248 29.60 -3.25 11.42
CA ARG A 248 29.92 -3.94 12.68
C ARG A 248 30.24 -5.43 12.52
N LEU A 249 30.15 -5.95 11.29
CA LEU A 249 30.47 -7.32 10.92
C LEU A 249 31.83 -7.39 10.21
#